data_375679530b13e6798b1ff12f0c30b50a
#
_entry.id   375679530b13e6798b1ff12f0c30b50a
#
_cell.length_a   1.000
_cell.length_b   1.000
_cell.length_c   1.000
_cell.angle_alpha   90.00
_cell.angle_beta   90.00
_cell.angle_gamma   90.00
#
_symmetry.space_group_name_H-M   'P 1'
#
loop_
_entity.id
_entity.type
_entity.pdbx_description
1 polymer ?
#
loop_
_entity_poly.entity_id
_entity_poly.type
_entity_poly.pdbx_seq_one_letter_code
_entity_poly.pdbx_strand_id
1 'polypeptide(L)' 'MAREVDWSKVPKGTKVRAYDNDEDPKYEGIFLSYDKADKESPFLIYLEFVSRAYWFNHCELIKEVI' A
#
# COMPACT_ATOMS: atom_id res chain seq x y z
N MET A 1 -12.06 -5.83 16.89
CA MET A 1 -12.00 -6.57 15.63
C MET A 1 -11.29 -5.76 14.57
N ALA A 2 -10.27 -6.33 14.00
CA ALA A 2 -9.60 -5.69 12.87
C ALA A 2 -10.52 -5.72 11.65
N ARG A 3 -10.68 -4.58 11.01
CA ARG A 3 -11.39 -4.55 9.73
C ARG A 3 -10.40 -4.82 8.63
N GLU A 4 -10.70 -5.79 7.81
CA GLU A 4 -9.94 -6.00 6.60
C GLU A 4 -10.36 -4.95 5.57
N VAL A 5 -9.35 -4.32 4.98
CA VAL A 5 -9.57 -3.37 3.90
C VAL A 5 -9.83 -4.14 2.61
N ASP A 6 -10.90 -3.81 1.92
CA ASP A 6 -11.14 -4.34 0.59
C ASP A 6 -10.35 -3.50 -0.43
N TRP A 7 -9.13 -3.94 -0.69
CA TRP A 7 -8.20 -3.21 -1.55
C TRP A 7 -8.67 -3.11 -3.00
N SER A 8 -9.56 -4.02 -3.42
CA SER A 8 -10.13 -3.94 -4.76
C SER A 8 -11.05 -2.72 -4.94
N LYS A 9 -11.50 -2.15 -3.84
CA LYS A 9 -12.37 -0.97 -3.84
C LYS A 9 -11.65 0.33 -3.51
N VAL A 10 -10.37 0.26 -3.13
CA VAL A 10 -9.59 1.45 -2.82
C VAL A 10 -9.23 2.18 -4.11
N PRO A 11 -9.56 3.47 -4.23
CA PRO A 11 -9.27 4.22 -5.45
C PRO A 11 -7.78 4.38 -5.69
N LYS A 12 -7.39 4.31 -6.96
CA LYS A 12 -6.04 4.70 -7.37
C LYS A 12 -5.78 6.16 -6.97
N GLY A 13 -4.62 6.41 -6.41
CA GLY A 13 -4.25 7.75 -5.93
C GLY A 13 -4.43 7.94 -4.44
N THR A 14 -4.96 6.95 -3.73
CA THR A 14 -5.11 6.99 -2.28
C THR A 14 -3.74 6.94 -1.60
N LYS A 15 -3.51 7.80 -0.63
CA LYS A 15 -2.27 7.76 0.15
C LYS A 15 -2.28 6.57 1.09
N VAL A 16 -1.19 5.83 1.04
CA VAL A 16 -1.04 4.61 1.82
C VAL A 16 0.38 4.51 2.39
N ARG A 17 0.55 3.60 3.31
CA ARG A 17 1.85 3.25 3.86
C ARG A 17 2.12 1.80 3.52
N ALA A 18 3.26 1.53 2.89
CA ALA A 18 3.60 0.19 2.40
C ALA A 18 4.90 -0.32 2.99
N TYR A 19 4.98 -1.62 3.18
CA TYR A 19 6.14 -2.27 3.75
C TYR A 19 6.16 -3.75 3.36
N ASP A 20 7.34 -4.38 3.43
CA ASP A 20 7.48 -5.81 3.12
C ASP A 20 7.43 -6.68 4.38
N ASN A 21 8.07 -6.26 5.45
CA ASN A 21 8.08 -6.97 6.72
C ASN A 21 7.81 -6.00 7.86
N ASP A 22 7.32 -6.52 8.98
CA ASP A 22 7.03 -5.70 10.15
C ASP A 22 8.27 -4.97 10.69
N GLU A 23 9.46 -5.53 10.44
CA GLU A 23 10.73 -4.94 10.87
C GLU A 23 11.26 -3.89 9.89
N ASP A 24 10.75 -3.89 8.66
CA ASP A 24 11.20 -2.97 7.63
C ASP A 24 10.59 -1.58 7.82
N PRO A 25 11.28 -0.54 7.33
CA PRO A 25 10.69 0.79 7.33
C PRO A 25 9.40 0.82 6.51
N LYS A 26 8.44 1.58 6.99
CA LYS A 26 7.20 1.81 6.26
C LYS A 26 7.36 3.05 5.39
N TYR A 27 6.98 2.93 4.14
CA TYR A 27 7.09 4.02 3.16
C TYR A 27 5.72 4.58 2.83
N GLU A 28 5.58 5.89 2.93
CA GLU A 28 4.38 6.57 2.46
C GLU A 28 4.43 6.69 0.94
N GLY A 29 3.33 6.34 0.30
CA GLY A 29 3.25 6.37 -1.14
C GLY A 29 1.81 6.47 -1.63
N ILE A 30 1.65 6.31 -2.93
CA ILE A 30 0.37 6.42 -3.60
C ILE A 30 -0.04 5.04 -4.10
N PHE A 31 -1.22 4.62 -3.69
CA PHE A 31 -1.78 3.35 -4.12
C PHE A 31 -2.11 3.39 -5.61
N LEU A 32 -1.56 2.45 -6.37
CA LEU A 32 -1.80 2.33 -7.81
C LEU A 32 -2.67 1.14 -8.16
N SER A 33 -2.36 -0.02 -7.61
CA SER A 33 -3.06 -1.24 -7.99
C SER A 33 -2.95 -2.31 -6.91
N TYR A 34 -3.91 -3.22 -6.93
CA TYR A 34 -3.92 -4.38 -6.06
C TYR A 34 -4.13 -5.63 -6.91
N ASP A 35 -3.16 -6.54 -6.88
CA ASP A 35 -3.25 -7.82 -7.57
C ASP A 35 -3.52 -8.93 -6.56
N LYS A 36 -4.78 -9.28 -6.41
CA LYS A 36 -5.19 -10.32 -5.44
C LYS A 36 -4.69 -11.72 -5.79
N ALA A 37 -4.23 -11.92 -7.02
CA ALA A 37 -3.66 -13.19 -7.44
C ALA A 37 -2.21 -13.36 -6.99
N ASP A 38 -1.52 -12.27 -6.72
CA ASP A 38 -0.15 -12.28 -6.21
C ASP A 38 -0.20 -12.34 -4.68
N LYS A 39 0.15 -13.48 -4.13
CA LYS A 39 0.11 -13.69 -2.68
C LYS A 39 1.31 -13.12 -1.94
N GLU A 40 2.38 -12.80 -2.65
CA GLU A 40 3.60 -12.31 -2.04
C GLU A 40 3.66 -10.79 -1.98
N SER A 41 3.38 -10.13 -3.10
CA SER A 41 3.50 -8.67 -3.20
C SER A 41 2.34 -8.11 -4.02
N PRO A 42 1.12 -8.08 -3.44
CA PRO A 42 -0.07 -7.70 -4.20
C PRO A 42 -0.27 -6.20 -4.37
N PHE A 43 0.50 -5.36 -3.68
CA PHE A 43 0.27 -3.91 -3.66
C PHE A 43 1.30 -3.17 -4.51
N LEU A 44 0.83 -2.50 -5.56
CA LEU A 44 1.67 -1.62 -6.38
C LEU A 44 1.55 -0.19 -5.86
N ILE A 45 2.64 0.34 -5.33
CA ILE A 45 2.68 1.63 -4.66
C ILE A 45 3.73 2.52 -5.32
N TYR A 46 3.33 3.73 -5.68
CA TYR A 46 4.24 4.73 -6.22
C TYR A 46 4.89 5.51 -5.07
N LEU A 47 6.21 5.51 -5.04
CA LEU A 47 6.98 6.23 -4.03
C LEU A 47 7.53 7.52 -4.65
N GLU A 48 6.98 8.65 -4.24
CA GLU A 48 7.33 9.95 -4.83
C GLU A 48 8.81 10.30 -4.62
N PHE A 49 9.36 9.95 -3.47
CA PHE A 49 10.74 10.32 -3.13
C PHE A 49 11.79 9.66 -4.05
N VAL A 50 11.44 8.55 -4.68
CA VAL A 50 12.33 7.89 -5.67
C VAL A 50 11.74 7.89 -7.07
N SER A 51 10.54 8.45 -7.25
CA SER A 51 9.83 8.53 -8.52
C SER A 51 9.66 7.18 -9.21
N ARG A 52 9.39 6.15 -8.44
CA ARG A 52 9.21 4.77 -8.94
C ARG A 52 8.11 4.06 -8.17
N ALA A 53 7.47 3.09 -8.85
CA ALA A 53 6.50 2.20 -8.25
C ALA A 53 7.14 0.85 -7.93
N TYR A 54 6.75 0.30 -6.80
CA TYR A 54 7.22 -1.01 -6.34
C TYR A 54 6.06 -1.84 -5.84
N TRP A 55 6.20 -3.16 -5.91
CA TRP A 55 5.26 -4.09 -5.32
C TRP A 55 5.64 -4.38 -3.87
N PHE A 56 4.65 -4.35 -2.99
CA PHE A 56 4.85 -4.57 -1.55
C PHE A 56 3.98 -5.70 -1.03
N ASN A 57 4.45 -6.36 0.02
CA ASN A 57 3.72 -7.42 0.71
C ASN A 57 2.54 -6.89 1.51
N HIS A 58 2.73 -5.75 2.15
CA HIS A 58 1.77 -5.17 3.07
C HIS A 58 1.50 -3.72 2.75
N CYS A 59 0.30 -3.30 3.06
CA CYS A 59 -0.12 -1.93 2.85
C CYS A 59 -1.19 -1.56 3.87
N GLU A 60 -1.17 -0.32 4.31
CA GLU A 60 -2.20 0.19 5.22
C GLU A 60 -2.63 1.59 4.80
N LEU A 61 -3.88 1.92 5.06
CA LEU A 61 -4.39 3.25 4.80
C LEU A 61 -3.84 4.22 5.83
N ILE A 62 -3.47 5.40 5.35
CA ILE A 62 -3.05 6.49 6.24
C ILE A 62 -4.32 7.23 6.66
N LYS A 63 -4.55 7.28 7.97
CA LYS A 63 -5.66 8.06 8.51
C LYS A 63 -5.20 9.49 8.69
N GLU A 64 -5.87 10.39 8.01
CA GLU A 64 -5.68 11.81 8.25
C GLU A 64 -6.52 12.22 9.45
N VAL A 65 -5.87 12.80 10.44
CA VAL A 65 -6.57 13.40 11.58
C VAL A 65 -6.80 14.86 11.24
N ILE A 66 -8.04 15.19 11.09
CA ILE A 66 -8.44 16.57 10.82
C ILE A 66 -8.73 17.26 12.13
#